data_354fd4f446dc18ed68129e2824d5f02d
#
_entry.id   354fd4f446dc18ed68129e2824d5f02d
#
_cell.length_a   1.000
_cell.length_b   1.000
_cell.length_c   1.000
_cell.angle_alpha   90.00
_cell.angle_beta   90.00
_cell.angle_gamma   90.00
#
_symmetry.space_group_name_H-M   'P 1'
#
loop_
_entity.id
_entity.type
_entity.pdbx_description
1 polymer ?
#
loop_
_entity_poly.entity_id
_entity_poly.type
_entity_poly.pdbx_seq_one_letter_code
_entity_poly.pdbx_strand_id
1 'polypeptide(L)'
;PFLSGRQQPEEENRLSLSPITNKHIMKDLRTRHTALLLFTFLLASVSLSAQTGLQQKLSEISAITETQPLESTEFSEKYVTYFTQPLDHRHPEKGSFRQRVIVAHAGFDRPTVIITEGYGAAYALKPQYREELSRLLNANMVFVEYRYFLESTPEPKDWRYLTAESSADDLHAVTTAFKNIYPGKWIATGISKGGQTALLYRTFYPDDVDVSVPYVAPLCYGTEDGRHEPFLKKVSTDEDRKRITDFQL
;
A
#
# COMPACT_ATOMS: atom_id res chain seq x y z
N PRO A 1 50.06 -68.84 -51.78
CA PRO A 1 49.61 -69.96 -51.02
C PRO A 1 48.91 -69.60 -49.73
N PHE A 2 47.72 -70.01 -49.61
CA PHE A 2 47.02 -70.57 -48.47
C PHE A 2 47.17 -69.90 -47.09
N LEU A 3 46.14 -69.62 -46.27
CA LEU A 3 44.96 -70.38 -45.80
C LEU A 3 43.97 -69.39 -45.11
N SER A 4 42.71 -69.43 -45.37
CA SER A 4 41.62 -70.03 -44.61
C SER A 4 41.58 -69.69 -43.12
N GLY A 5 40.62 -68.93 -42.71
CA GLY A 5 40.23 -68.68 -41.33
C GLY A 5 38.75 -68.40 -41.19
N ARG A 6 38.07 -69.35 -40.58
CA ARG A 6 36.59 -69.39 -40.35
C ARG A 6 36.03 -68.17 -39.64
N GLN A 7 34.92 -67.68 -40.10
CA GLN A 7 33.99 -66.86 -39.33
C GLN A 7 33.20 -67.75 -38.35
N GLN A 8 33.16 -67.37 -37.10
CA GLN A 8 32.15 -67.83 -36.14
C GLN A 8 31.01 -66.80 -36.08
N PRO A 9 29.76 -67.21 -35.91
CA PRO A 9 28.64 -66.27 -35.76
C PRO A 9 28.58 -65.74 -34.32
N GLU A 10 28.43 -64.44 -34.18
CA GLU A 10 28.06 -63.78 -32.95
C GLU A 10 26.63 -64.19 -32.55
N GLU A 11 26.48 -64.82 -31.40
CA GLU A 11 25.22 -65.03 -30.72
C GLU A 11 24.69 -63.69 -30.19
N GLU A 12 23.67 -63.15 -30.80
CA GLU A 12 22.85 -62.03 -30.24
C GLU A 12 22.14 -62.53 -28.99
N ASN A 13 22.66 -62.17 -27.83
CA ASN A 13 22.04 -62.44 -26.53
C ASN A 13 20.85 -61.47 -26.31
N ARG A 14 19.69 -61.77 -26.94
CA ARG A 14 18.43 -61.10 -26.62
C ARG A 14 17.91 -61.57 -25.28
N LEU A 15 18.16 -60.76 -24.25
CA LEU A 15 17.46 -60.88 -22.96
C LEU A 15 15.96 -60.61 -23.18
N SER A 16 15.17 -61.65 -23.38
CA SER A 16 13.72 -61.59 -23.36
C SER A 16 13.26 -61.44 -21.91
N LEU A 17 12.97 -60.24 -21.47
CA LEU A 17 12.29 -60.02 -20.23
C LEU A 17 10.88 -60.63 -20.26
N SER A 18 10.57 -61.47 -19.26
CA SER A 18 9.30 -62.18 -19.18
C SER A 18 8.12 -61.18 -19.10
N PRO A 19 6.92 -61.51 -19.62
CA PRO A 19 5.74 -60.64 -19.57
C PRO A 19 5.34 -60.23 -18.13
N ILE A 20 5.71 -60.97 -17.13
CA ILE A 20 5.42 -60.72 -15.71
C ILE A 20 6.26 -59.55 -15.16
N THR A 21 7.55 -59.47 -15.57
CA THR A 21 8.45 -58.36 -15.13
C THR A 21 8.04 -57.01 -15.70
N ASN A 22 7.52 -56.98 -16.95
CA ASN A 22 7.02 -55.77 -17.58
C ASN A 22 5.75 -55.23 -16.91
N LYS A 23 4.89 -56.13 -16.44
CA LYS A 23 3.63 -55.77 -15.80
C LYS A 23 3.85 -55.11 -14.39
N HIS A 24 4.86 -55.58 -13.67
CA HIS A 24 5.24 -54.99 -12.37
C HIS A 24 5.94 -53.64 -12.51
N ILE A 25 6.84 -53.51 -13.50
CA ILE A 25 7.51 -52.23 -13.81
C ILE A 25 6.53 -51.17 -14.27
N MET A 26 5.59 -51.51 -15.15
CA MET A 26 4.55 -50.60 -15.62
C MET A 26 3.56 -50.22 -14.51
N LYS A 27 3.27 -51.08 -13.54
CA LYS A 27 2.39 -50.77 -12.42
C LYS A 27 3.09 -49.81 -11.46
N ASP A 28 4.39 -50.03 -11.20
CA ASP A 28 5.20 -49.16 -10.32
C ASP A 28 5.40 -47.76 -10.94
N LEU A 29 5.65 -47.68 -12.26
CA LEU A 29 5.72 -46.38 -12.98
C LEU A 29 4.39 -45.61 -12.90
N ARG A 30 3.25 -46.29 -13.13
CA ARG A 30 1.93 -45.64 -13.03
C ARG A 30 1.67 -45.11 -11.62
N THR A 31 2.00 -45.87 -10.59
CA THR A 31 1.82 -45.48 -9.19
C THR A 31 2.71 -44.27 -8.84
N ARG A 32 3.95 -44.26 -9.32
CA ARG A 32 4.87 -43.09 -9.14
C ARG A 32 4.42 -41.84 -9.88
N HIS A 33 3.92 -41.98 -11.11
CA HIS A 33 3.36 -40.83 -11.86
C HIS A 33 2.08 -40.30 -11.22
N THR A 34 1.21 -41.18 -10.73
CA THR A 34 -0.02 -40.76 -10.01
C THR A 34 0.32 -40.07 -8.68
N ALA A 35 1.30 -40.58 -7.93
CA ALA A 35 1.77 -39.96 -6.69
C ALA A 35 2.42 -38.59 -6.96
N LEU A 36 3.21 -38.45 -8.04
CA LEU A 36 3.84 -37.19 -8.45
C LEU A 36 2.79 -36.17 -8.89
N LEU A 37 1.76 -36.58 -9.65
CA LEU A 37 0.67 -35.72 -10.07
C LEU A 37 -0.19 -35.27 -8.88
N LEU A 38 -0.47 -36.16 -7.92
CA LEU A 38 -1.16 -35.80 -6.67
C LEU A 38 -0.35 -34.85 -5.82
N PHE A 39 0.98 -35.03 -5.74
CA PHE A 39 1.87 -34.14 -5.00
C PHE A 39 2.00 -32.77 -5.65
N THR A 40 2.09 -32.68 -6.99
CA THR A 40 2.08 -31.41 -7.74
C THR A 40 0.74 -30.70 -7.63
N PHE A 41 -0.38 -31.46 -7.63
CA PHE A 41 -1.72 -30.87 -7.44
C PHE A 41 -1.91 -30.36 -6.01
N LEU A 42 -1.38 -31.07 -5.00
CA LEU A 42 -1.37 -30.64 -3.60
C LEU A 42 -0.51 -29.37 -3.38
N LEU A 43 0.66 -29.30 -4.03
CA LEU A 43 1.51 -28.10 -4.02
C LEU A 43 0.87 -26.93 -4.74
N ALA A 44 0.17 -27.15 -5.85
CA ALA A 44 -0.57 -26.12 -6.55
C ALA A 44 -1.77 -25.62 -5.73
N SER A 45 -2.47 -26.50 -5.00
CA SER A 45 -3.56 -26.09 -4.10
C SER A 45 -3.07 -25.33 -2.86
N VAL A 46 -1.86 -25.60 -2.39
CA VAL A 46 -1.23 -24.83 -1.29
C VAL A 46 -0.79 -23.45 -1.78
N SER A 47 -0.38 -23.32 -3.06
CA SER A 47 -0.07 -22.01 -3.66
C SER A 47 -1.31 -21.16 -4.00
N LEU A 48 -2.51 -21.76 -4.09
CA LEU A 48 -3.80 -21.06 -4.23
C LEU A 48 -4.38 -20.65 -2.87
N SER A 49 -3.63 -20.89 -1.79
CA SER A 49 -4.07 -20.67 -0.43
C SER A 49 -3.84 -19.25 0.03
N ALA A 50 -4.96 -18.63 0.36
CA ALA A 50 -5.08 -17.50 1.26
C ALA A 50 -4.55 -16.16 0.71
N GLN A 51 -5.22 -15.61 -0.30
CA GLN A 51 -5.45 -14.19 -0.22
C GLN A 51 -6.04 -13.91 1.16
N THR A 52 -5.37 -13.09 1.96
CA THR A 52 -5.92 -12.69 3.25
C THR A 52 -7.26 -11.99 3.04
N GLY A 53 -8.11 -11.99 4.05
CA GLY A 53 -9.42 -11.34 3.92
C GLY A 53 -9.31 -9.86 3.52
N LEU A 54 -8.25 -9.16 3.93
CA LEU A 54 -7.99 -7.78 3.52
C LEU A 54 -7.54 -7.70 2.05
N GLN A 55 -6.60 -8.53 1.61
CA GLN A 55 -6.11 -8.50 0.23
C GLN A 55 -7.24 -8.73 -0.79
N GLN A 56 -8.14 -9.67 -0.49
CA GLN A 56 -9.32 -9.90 -1.33
C GLN A 56 -10.19 -8.64 -1.40
N LYS A 57 -10.52 -8.02 -0.26
CA LYS A 57 -11.34 -6.80 -0.22
C LYS A 57 -10.68 -5.62 -0.92
N LEU A 58 -9.35 -5.49 -0.84
CA LEU A 58 -8.61 -4.45 -1.58
C LEU A 58 -8.73 -4.66 -3.10
N SER A 59 -8.73 -5.92 -3.57
CA SER A 59 -8.89 -6.24 -5.00
C SER A 59 -10.29 -5.94 -5.55
N GLU A 60 -11.29 -5.80 -4.68
CA GLU A 60 -12.67 -5.44 -5.04
C GLU A 60 -12.85 -3.92 -5.25
N ILE A 61 -11.90 -3.09 -4.81
CA ILE A 61 -11.93 -1.64 -5.01
C ILE A 61 -11.41 -1.33 -6.41
N SER A 62 -12.29 -0.96 -7.32
CA SER A 62 -11.95 -0.72 -8.74
C SER A 62 -10.95 0.43 -8.96
N ALA A 63 -10.87 1.38 -8.03
CA ALA A 63 -9.91 2.48 -8.09
C ALA A 63 -8.47 2.05 -7.72
N ILE A 64 -8.29 0.88 -7.08
CA ILE A 64 -6.96 0.34 -6.75
C ILE A 64 -6.42 -0.41 -7.97
N THR A 65 -5.30 0.06 -8.52
CA THR A 65 -4.63 -0.55 -9.67
C THR A 65 -3.51 -1.50 -9.30
N GLU A 66 -2.98 -1.37 -8.08
CA GLU A 66 -1.86 -2.17 -7.60
C GLU A 66 -1.90 -2.29 -6.08
N THR A 67 -1.57 -3.48 -5.57
CA THR A 67 -1.45 -3.76 -4.14
C THR A 67 -0.21 -4.61 -3.90
N GLN A 68 0.67 -4.14 -3.01
CA GLN A 68 1.89 -4.85 -2.63
C GLN A 68 1.91 -5.04 -1.10
N PRO A 69 2.23 -6.24 -0.61
CA PRO A 69 2.39 -6.48 0.82
C PRO A 69 3.60 -5.74 1.37
N LEU A 70 3.48 -5.25 2.59
CA LEU A 70 4.56 -4.62 3.35
C LEU A 70 4.80 -5.42 4.63
N GLU A 71 6.06 -5.53 5.03
CA GLU A 71 6.41 -6.03 6.35
C GLU A 71 5.85 -5.09 7.44
N SER A 72 5.38 -5.68 8.53
CA SER A 72 4.93 -4.93 9.71
C SER A 72 5.23 -5.67 10.99
N THR A 73 5.74 -4.95 12.01
CA THR A 73 5.86 -5.41 13.39
C THR A 73 4.68 -4.99 14.25
N GLU A 74 3.81 -4.15 13.72
CA GLU A 74 2.72 -3.48 14.44
C GLU A 74 1.32 -3.96 14.05
N PHE A 75 1.19 -4.55 12.86
CA PHE A 75 -0.06 -5.02 12.28
C PHE A 75 0.08 -6.42 11.71
N SER A 76 -1.00 -7.20 11.74
CA SER A 76 -1.02 -8.52 11.12
C SER A 76 -0.90 -8.48 9.60
N GLU A 77 -1.43 -7.41 8.99
CA GLU A 77 -1.39 -7.17 7.56
C GLU A 77 -1.12 -5.69 7.29
N LYS A 78 -0.25 -5.42 6.33
CA LYS A 78 0.04 -4.07 5.84
C LYS A 78 0.31 -4.10 4.35
N TYR A 79 -0.25 -3.14 3.64
CA TYR A 79 -0.13 -3.04 2.19
C TYR A 79 0.17 -1.60 1.77
N VAL A 80 0.94 -1.44 0.69
CA VAL A 80 0.90 -0.24 -0.12
C VAL A 80 -0.04 -0.50 -1.29
N THR A 81 -0.95 0.42 -1.53
CA THR A 81 -1.89 0.39 -2.65
C THR A 81 -1.76 1.67 -3.47
N TYR A 82 -2.17 1.61 -4.72
CA TYR A 82 -2.16 2.76 -5.61
C TYR A 82 -3.56 2.98 -6.16
N PHE A 83 -4.09 4.14 -5.82
CA PHE A 83 -5.40 4.62 -6.27
C PHE A 83 -5.26 5.40 -7.58
N THR A 84 -6.16 5.17 -8.52
CA THR A 84 -6.36 6.07 -9.66
C THR A 84 -7.24 7.22 -9.20
N GLN A 85 -6.67 8.43 -9.14
CA GLN A 85 -7.36 9.66 -8.79
C GLN A 85 -7.48 10.58 -10.00
N PRO A 86 -8.62 11.25 -10.21
CA PRO A 86 -8.72 12.30 -11.22
C PRO A 86 -7.79 13.47 -10.88
N LEU A 87 -7.22 14.11 -11.89
CA LEU A 87 -6.56 15.42 -11.71
C LEU A 87 -7.54 16.46 -11.18
N ASP A 88 -8.75 16.46 -11.76
CA ASP A 88 -9.88 17.31 -11.42
C ASP A 88 -11.10 16.43 -11.21
N HIS A 89 -11.57 16.29 -9.96
CA HIS A 89 -12.69 15.42 -9.63
C HIS A 89 -14.02 15.87 -10.24
N ARG A 90 -14.14 17.16 -10.59
CA ARG A 90 -15.32 17.70 -11.31
C ARG A 90 -15.25 17.45 -12.82
N HIS A 91 -14.05 17.21 -13.34
CA HIS A 91 -13.75 16.99 -14.74
C HIS A 91 -12.81 15.80 -14.93
N PRO A 92 -13.25 14.56 -14.67
CA PRO A 92 -12.39 13.38 -14.70
C PRO A 92 -11.76 13.11 -16.08
N GLU A 93 -12.37 13.63 -17.14
CA GLU A 93 -11.87 13.55 -18.53
C GLU A 93 -10.56 14.30 -18.75
N LYS A 94 -10.16 15.19 -17.83
CA LYS A 94 -8.88 15.92 -17.92
C LYS A 94 -7.65 15.07 -17.57
N GLY A 95 -7.87 13.85 -17.15
CA GLY A 95 -6.82 12.89 -16.85
C GLY A 95 -6.81 12.45 -15.39
N SER A 96 -5.92 11.53 -15.10
CA SER A 96 -5.78 10.91 -13.77
C SER A 96 -4.31 10.77 -13.39
N PHE A 97 -4.07 10.50 -12.13
CA PHE A 97 -2.77 10.17 -11.60
C PHE A 97 -2.88 9.00 -10.61
N ARG A 98 -1.75 8.44 -10.27
CA ARG A 98 -1.60 7.34 -9.34
C ARG A 98 -1.28 7.91 -7.96
N GLN A 99 -2.13 7.65 -6.96
CA GLN A 99 -1.92 8.10 -5.58
C GLN A 99 -1.57 6.93 -4.67
N ARG A 100 -0.50 7.06 -3.91
CA ARG A 100 -0.08 6.05 -2.93
C ARG A 100 -0.92 6.12 -1.67
N VAL A 101 -1.49 4.96 -1.28
CA VAL A 101 -2.24 4.78 -0.04
C VAL A 101 -1.68 3.58 0.71
N ILE A 102 -1.29 3.76 1.97
CA ILE A 102 -0.79 2.67 2.81
C ILE A 102 -1.91 2.24 3.75
N VAL A 103 -2.20 0.95 3.77
CA VAL A 103 -3.25 0.35 4.58
C VAL A 103 -2.64 -0.62 5.58
N ALA A 104 -3.02 -0.50 6.86
CA ALA A 104 -2.61 -1.44 7.89
C ALA A 104 -3.83 -1.90 8.69
N HIS A 105 -3.93 -3.21 8.87
CA HIS A 105 -5.12 -3.90 9.36
C HIS A 105 -5.00 -4.32 10.82
N ALA A 106 -5.89 -3.80 11.64
CA ALA A 106 -6.08 -4.22 13.04
C ALA A 106 -7.31 -5.12 13.23
N GLY A 107 -8.32 -5.01 12.33
CA GLY A 107 -9.54 -5.81 12.35
C GLY A 107 -10.69 -5.11 11.61
N PHE A 108 -11.59 -5.88 11.00
CA PHE A 108 -12.74 -5.32 10.26
C PHE A 108 -13.76 -4.64 11.16
N ASP A 109 -13.81 -5.02 12.43
CA ASP A 109 -14.67 -4.46 13.49
C ASP A 109 -14.03 -3.28 14.23
N ARG A 110 -12.79 -2.94 13.91
CA ARG A 110 -12.03 -1.87 14.57
C ARG A 110 -12.31 -0.51 13.92
N PRO A 111 -12.18 0.59 14.69
CA PRO A 111 -12.21 1.91 14.09
C PRO A 111 -11.07 2.09 13.08
N THR A 112 -11.17 3.09 12.22
CA THR A 112 -10.17 3.40 11.21
C THR A 112 -9.68 4.83 11.39
N VAL A 113 -8.35 4.99 11.41
CA VAL A 113 -7.69 6.29 11.39
C VAL A 113 -7.22 6.55 9.97
N ILE A 114 -7.76 7.60 9.33
CA ILE A 114 -7.24 8.13 8.08
C ILE A 114 -6.22 9.22 8.40
N ILE A 115 -4.99 9.02 7.94
CA ILE A 115 -3.90 9.98 8.10
C ILE A 115 -3.86 10.85 6.85
N THR A 116 -4.20 12.12 7.06
CA THR A 116 -4.19 13.15 6.02
C THR A 116 -2.81 13.79 5.99
N GLU A 117 -1.99 13.37 5.05
CA GLU A 117 -0.63 13.89 4.93
C GLU A 117 -0.65 15.30 4.28
N GLY A 118 0.44 16.03 4.44
CA GLY A 118 0.65 17.28 3.73
C GLY A 118 1.75 17.17 2.67
N TYR A 119 2.48 16.05 2.69
CA TYR A 119 3.68 15.81 1.90
C TYR A 119 3.76 14.33 1.48
N GLY A 120 4.98 13.79 1.38
CA GLY A 120 5.22 12.40 1.02
C GLY A 120 5.06 11.43 2.20
N ALA A 121 4.55 10.23 1.93
CA ALA A 121 4.22 9.20 2.91
C ALA A 121 5.29 8.08 3.03
N ALA A 122 6.50 8.26 2.48
CA ALA A 122 7.49 7.19 2.43
C ALA A 122 7.88 6.62 3.81
N TYR A 123 7.84 7.43 4.87
CA TYR A 123 8.15 6.98 6.23
C TYR A 123 7.12 5.99 6.79
N ALA A 124 5.88 6.03 6.29
CA ALA A 124 4.83 5.11 6.70
C ALA A 124 5.01 3.69 6.11
N LEU A 125 5.90 3.51 5.13
CA LEU A 125 6.26 2.19 4.59
C LEU A 125 7.06 1.34 5.59
N LYS A 126 7.73 1.96 6.56
CA LYS A 126 8.60 1.27 7.52
C LYS A 126 7.82 0.23 8.33
N PRO A 127 8.40 -0.96 8.60
CA PRO A 127 7.72 -2.04 9.33
C PRO A 127 7.18 -1.64 10.71
N GLN A 128 7.90 -0.80 11.43
CA GLN A 128 7.57 -0.35 12.79
C GLN A 128 6.65 0.87 12.83
N TYR A 129 6.27 1.43 11.67
CA TYR A 129 5.43 2.62 11.67
C TYR A 129 3.99 2.30 12.06
N ARG A 130 3.51 2.95 13.09
CA ARG A 130 2.11 3.00 13.52
C ARG A 130 1.80 4.41 14.03
N GLU A 131 0.76 5.03 13.49
CA GLU A 131 0.30 6.34 13.93
C GLU A 131 -0.24 6.27 15.37
N GLU A 132 -0.12 7.37 16.13
CA GLU A 132 -0.43 7.42 17.56
C GLU A 132 -1.87 7.05 17.90
N LEU A 133 -2.86 7.64 17.24
CA LEU A 133 -4.28 7.34 17.46
C LEU A 133 -4.62 5.92 17.04
N SER A 134 -4.01 5.42 15.98
CA SER A 134 -4.15 4.01 15.57
C SER A 134 -3.64 3.07 16.67
N ARG A 135 -2.55 3.43 17.36
CA ARG A 135 -2.02 2.66 18.49
C ARG A 135 -2.95 2.74 19.70
N LEU A 136 -3.36 3.95 20.09
CA LEU A 136 -4.20 4.20 21.28
C LEU A 136 -5.57 3.54 21.19
N LEU A 137 -6.17 3.53 19.99
CA LEU A 137 -7.51 3.01 19.73
C LEU A 137 -7.51 1.57 19.21
N ASN A 138 -6.35 0.96 19.03
CA ASN A 138 -6.19 -0.30 18.33
C ASN A 138 -6.96 -0.30 16.99
N ALA A 139 -6.76 0.74 16.20
CA ALA A 139 -7.49 1.03 14.98
C ALA A 139 -6.72 0.60 13.73
N ASN A 140 -7.46 0.37 12.64
CA ASN A 140 -6.90 0.28 11.31
C ASN A 140 -6.26 1.62 10.92
N MET A 141 -5.33 1.59 9.97
CA MET A 141 -4.66 2.78 9.47
C MET A 141 -4.80 2.86 7.95
N VAL A 142 -5.32 3.98 7.46
CA VAL A 142 -5.35 4.33 6.03
C VAL A 142 -4.56 5.63 5.88
N PHE A 143 -3.37 5.53 5.32
CA PHE A 143 -2.42 6.64 5.21
C PHE A 143 -2.37 7.10 3.75
N VAL A 144 -2.78 8.33 3.47
CA VAL A 144 -2.89 8.87 2.11
C VAL A 144 -1.75 9.85 1.84
N GLU A 145 -0.89 9.53 0.88
CA GLU A 145 0.14 10.46 0.41
C GLU A 145 -0.51 11.65 -0.30
N TYR A 146 -0.01 12.84 0.01
CA TYR A 146 -0.57 14.06 -0.60
C TYR A 146 -0.26 14.13 -2.09
N ARG A 147 -1.24 14.57 -2.90
CA ARG A 147 -1.02 14.75 -4.35
C ARG A 147 0.19 15.64 -4.62
N TYR A 148 0.91 15.39 -5.72
CA TYR A 148 2.17 16.05 -6.15
C TYR A 148 3.39 15.74 -5.28
N PHE A 149 3.32 14.75 -4.39
CA PHE A 149 4.49 14.29 -3.64
C PHE A 149 4.86 12.86 -4.00
N LEU A 150 6.16 12.61 -4.12
CA LEU A 150 6.78 11.30 -4.38
C LEU A 150 6.00 10.49 -5.44
N GLU A 151 5.48 9.31 -5.06
CA GLU A 151 4.75 8.41 -5.95
C GLU A 151 3.37 8.94 -6.38
N SER A 152 2.86 9.97 -5.69
CA SER A 152 1.57 10.61 -5.96
C SER A 152 1.70 11.87 -6.82
N THR A 153 2.78 11.95 -7.60
CA THR A 153 3.01 13.07 -8.51
C THR A 153 2.44 12.78 -9.89
N PRO A 154 1.50 13.59 -10.41
CA PRO A 154 1.01 13.46 -11.78
C PRO A 154 2.09 13.74 -12.81
N GLU A 155 2.02 13.04 -13.95
CA GLU A 155 2.86 13.33 -15.12
C GLU A 155 1.97 13.48 -16.38
N PRO A 156 2.04 14.61 -17.10
CA PRO A 156 2.86 15.81 -16.82
C PRO A 156 2.34 16.59 -15.59
N LYS A 157 3.23 17.32 -14.91
CA LYS A 157 2.88 18.15 -13.77
C LYS A 157 2.10 19.39 -14.21
N ASP A 158 0.86 19.47 -13.78
CA ASP A 158 0.05 20.67 -13.94
C ASP A 158 -0.38 21.20 -12.56
N TRP A 159 0.30 22.20 -12.08
CA TRP A 159 0.12 22.75 -10.74
C TRP A 159 -1.25 23.39 -10.49
N ARG A 160 -2.06 23.60 -11.53
CA ARG A 160 -3.43 24.10 -11.39
C ARG A 160 -4.33 23.18 -10.57
N TYR A 161 -3.99 21.87 -10.55
CA TYR A 161 -4.75 20.86 -9.82
C TYR A 161 -4.23 20.61 -8.39
N LEU A 162 -3.15 21.29 -7.97
CA LEU A 162 -2.68 21.25 -6.58
C LEU A 162 -3.45 22.26 -5.75
N THR A 163 -4.69 21.95 -5.43
CA THR A 163 -5.57 22.78 -4.61
C THR A 163 -5.98 22.05 -3.32
N ALA A 164 -6.42 22.83 -2.33
CA ALA A 164 -6.98 22.28 -1.09
C ALA A 164 -8.22 21.42 -1.35
N GLU A 165 -9.09 21.88 -2.25
CA GLU A 165 -10.31 21.18 -2.65
C GLU A 165 -9.99 19.84 -3.31
N SER A 166 -9.13 19.82 -4.34
CA SER A 166 -8.74 18.58 -5.01
C SER A 166 -8.08 17.57 -4.06
N SER A 167 -7.36 18.06 -3.05
CA SER A 167 -6.77 17.19 -2.02
C SER A 167 -7.80 16.61 -1.07
N ALA A 168 -8.86 17.39 -0.77
CA ALA A 168 -9.99 16.89 0.01
C ALA A 168 -10.82 15.89 -0.78
N ASP A 169 -11.00 16.11 -2.09
CA ASP A 169 -11.69 15.19 -3.00
C ASP A 169 -10.98 13.84 -3.08
N ASP A 170 -9.63 13.82 -3.10
CA ASP A 170 -8.84 12.59 -3.04
C ASP A 170 -9.11 11.80 -1.75
N LEU A 171 -9.12 12.48 -0.60
CA LEU A 171 -9.40 11.86 0.69
C LEU A 171 -10.83 11.33 0.77
N HIS A 172 -11.80 12.06 0.20
CA HIS A 172 -13.19 11.62 0.08
C HIS A 172 -13.30 10.33 -0.73
N ALA A 173 -12.67 10.28 -1.89
CA ALA A 173 -12.69 9.11 -2.76
C ALA A 173 -12.09 7.88 -2.05
N VAL A 174 -10.95 8.04 -1.37
CA VAL A 174 -10.31 6.97 -0.59
C VAL A 174 -11.23 6.55 0.56
N THR A 175 -11.73 7.48 1.36
CA THR A 175 -12.62 7.18 2.51
C THR A 175 -13.86 6.42 2.08
N THR A 176 -14.52 6.89 1.03
CA THR A 176 -15.74 6.26 0.48
C THR A 176 -15.47 4.82 0.04
N ALA A 177 -14.36 4.58 -0.64
CA ALA A 177 -13.99 3.24 -1.08
C ALA A 177 -13.69 2.32 0.11
N PHE A 178 -12.93 2.79 1.10
CA PHE A 178 -12.53 1.99 2.25
C PHE A 178 -13.63 1.80 3.30
N LYS A 179 -14.67 2.62 3.34
CA LYS A 179 -15.85 2.39 4.20
C LYS A 179 -16.56 1.07 3.89
N ASN A 180 -16.45 0.56 2.66
CA ASN A 180 -16.95 -0.78 2.30
C ASN A 180 -16.14 -1.91 2.96
N ILE A 181 -14.88 -1.66 3.31
CA ILE A 181 -14.02 -2.61 4.03
C ILE A 181 -14.16 -2.40 5.54
N TYR A 182 -14.16 -1.16 5.98
CA TYR A 182 -14.17 -0.75 7.39
C TYR A 182 -15.40 0.10 7.70
N PRO A 183 -16.55 -0.52 7.99
CA PRO A 183 -17.82 0.19 8.22
C PRO A 183 -17.90 0.87 9.59
N GLY A 184 -16.90 0.71 10.45
CA GLY A 184 -16.85 1.27 11.81
C GLY A 184 -16.64 2.78 11.84
N LYS A 185 -16.21 3.28 13.01
CA LYS A 185 -15.91 4.70 13.24
C LYS A 185 -14.64 5.13 12.52
N TRP A 186 -14.65 6.35 11.96
CA TRP A 186 -13.54 6.94 11.25
C TRP A 186 -13.03 8.19 11.96
N ILE A 187 -11.71 8.30 12.07
CA ILE A 187 -11.00 9.44 12.66
C ILE A 187 -10.01 9.98 11.62
N ALA A 188 -10.10 11.27 11.30
CA ALA A 188 -9.09 11.93 10.47
C ALA A 188 -8.04 12.59 11.37
N THR A 189 -6.77 12.39 11.05
CA THR A 189 -5.65 13.01 11.77
C THR A 189 -4.50 13.37 10.84
N GLY A 190 -3.68 14.30 11.26
CA GLY A 190 -2.46 14.71 10.57
C GLY A 190 -1.70 15.72 11.37
N ILE A 191 -0.42 15.89 11.06
CA ILE A 191 0.50 16.77 11.81
C ILE A 191 0.91 17.93 10.89
N SER A 192 0.97 19.16 11.45
CA SER A 192 1.40 20.38 10.74
C SER A 192 0.54 20.60 9.47
N LYS A 193 1.13 20.62 8.28
CA LYS A 193 0.36 20.70 7.01
C LYS A 193 -0.62 19.54 6.87
N GLY A 194 -0.30 18.34 7.34
CA GLY A 194 -1.25 17.22 7.41
C GLY A 194 -2.43 17.53 8.33
N GLY A 195 -2.19 18.19 9.48
CA GLY A 195 -3.26 18.68 10.36
C GLY A 195 -4.12 19.75 9.68
N GLN A 196 -3.53 20.67 8.92
CA GLN A 196 -4.27 21.62 8.09
C GLN A 196 -5.13 20.88 7.04
N THR A 197 -4.57 19.84 6.41
CA THR A 197 -5.31 18.99 5.46
C THR A 197 -6.51 18.32 6.13
N ALA A 198 -6.37 17.83 7.38
CA ALA A 198 -7.49 17.26 8.13
C ALA A 198 -8.61 18.26 8.40
N LEU A 199 -8.29 19.54 8.70
CA LEU A 199 -9.27 20.62 8.87
C LEU A 199 -9.98 20.95 7.55
N LEU A 200 -9.23 21.09 6.46
CA LEU A 200 -9.79 21.34 5.13
C LEU A 200 -10.68 20.19 4.68
N TYR A 201 -10.21 18.94 4.87
CA TYR A 201 -11.01 17.75 4.56
C TYR A 201 -12.34 17.76 5.32
N ARG A 202 -12.33 18.03 6.62
CA ARG A 202 -13.55 18.14 7.42
C ARG A 202 -14.47 19.26 6.95
N THR A 203 -13.92 20.35 6.42
CA THR A 203 -14.69 21.49 5.92
C THR A 203 -15.40 21.15 4.62
N PHE A 204 -14.75 20.48 3.69
CA PHE A 204 -15.33 20.07 2.40
C PHE A 204 -16.26 18.86 2.55
N TYR A 205 -15.91 17.89 3.42
CA TYR A 205 -16.62 16.62 3.62
C TYR A 205 -16.92 16.38 5.10
N PRO A 206 -17.90 17.09 5.67
CA PRO A 206 -18.17 17.07 7.11
C PRO A 206 -18.63 15.70 7.64
N ASP A 207 -19.21 14.86 6.79
CA ASP A 207 -19.81 13.58 7.18
C ASP A 207 -18.91 12.35 6.88
N ASP A 208 -17.73 12.58 6.31
CA ASP A 208 -16.83 11.48 5.94
C ASP A 208 -16.20 10.80 7.14
N VAL A 209 -15.93 11.54 8.20
CA VAL A 209 -15.34 11.02 9.43
C VAL A 209 -16.11 11.46 10.66
N ASP A 210 -16.13 10.65 11.70
CA ASP A 210 -16.82 10.95 12.96
C ASP A 210 -16.06 12.03 13.76
N VAL A 211 -14.71 11.96 13.75
CA VAL A 211 -13.83 12.84 14.53
C VAL A 211 -12.67 13.32 13.68
N SER A 212 -12.25 14.58 13.91
CA SER A 212 -11.01 15.12 13.35
C SER A 212 -10.08 15.55 14.48
N VAL A 213 -8.83 15.09 14.44
CA VAL A 213 -7.79 15.38 15.44
C VAL A 213 -6.57 15.97 14.72
N PRO A 214 -6.60 17.28 14.42
CA PRO A 214 -5.50 17.94 13.74
C PRO A 214 -4.41 18.33 14.75
N TYR A 215 -3.20 17.79 14.60
CA TYR A 215 -2.07 18.14 15.43
C TYR A 215 -1.33 19.36 14.87
N VAL A 216 -1.13 20.39 15.70
CA VAL A 216 -0.37 21.62 15.40
C VAL A 216 -0.64 22.15 13.97
N ALA A 217 -1.91 22.14 13.60
CA ALA A 217 -2.39 22.51 12.26
C ALA A 217 -2.25 24.01 12.04
N PRO A 218 -1.36 24.48 11.16
CA PRO A 218 -1.22 25.91 10.89
C PRO A 218 -2.39 26.44 10.09
N LEU A 219 -3.02 27.52 10.55
CA LEU A 219 -4.03 28.24 9.81
C LEU A 219 -3.39 29.48 9.18
N CYS A 220 -2.86 29.33 7.97
CA CYS A 220 -2.19 30.40 7.24
C CYS A 220 -3.18 31.14 6.33
N TYR A 221 -3.12 32.47 6.33
CA TYR A 221 -3.99 33.32 5.51
C TYR A 221 -3.35 33.68 4.15
N GLY A 222 -2.08 33.38 3.97
CA GLY A 222 -1.33 33.64 2.75
C GLY A 222 0.15 33.38 2.94
N THR A 223 0.92 33.61 1.89
CA THR A 223 2.40 33.48 1.92
C THR A 223 3.01 34.45 2.91
N GLU A 224 2.56 35.70 2.90
CA GLU A 224 2.92 36.74 3.85
C GLU A 224 1.84 36.87 4.92
N ASP A 225 1.90 36.03 5.95
CA ASP A 225 0.95 36.10 7.05
C ASP A 225 1.35 37.22 8.03
N GLY A 226 0.66 38.36 7.97
CA GLY A 226 0.95 39.55 8.75
C GLY A 226 0.90 39.39 10.28
N ARG A 227 0.59 38.21 10.81
CA ARG A 227 0.62 37.92 12.26
C ARG A 227 2.02 37.57 12.76
N HIS A 228 2.92 37.09 11.88
CA HIS A 228 4.25 36.64 12.29
C HIS A 228 5.12 37.79 12.80
N GLU A 229 5.24 38.87 12.04
CA GLU A 229 6.05 40.02 12.42
C GLU A 229 5.67 40.66 13.77
N PRO A 230 4.39 40.98 14.05
CA PRO A 230 3.99 41.46 15.35
C PRO A 230 4.27 40.48 16.52
N PHE A 231 4.15 39.19 16.28
CA PHE A 231 4.49 38.15 17.25
C PHE A 231 6.00 38.13 17.55
N LEU A 232 6.83 38.08 16.53
CA LEU A 232 8.29 38.03 16.64
C LEU A 232 8.84 39.29 17.34
N LYS A 233 8.20 40.44 17.14
CA LYS A 233 8.56 41.71 17.82
C LYS A 233 8.26 41.72 19.31
N LYS A 234 7.41 40.81 19.82
CA LYS A 234 6.94 40.77 21.21
C LYS A 234 7.38 39.55 21.97
N VAL A 235 7.78 38.48 21.29
CA VAL A 235 8.14 37.20 21.92
C VAL A 235 9.50 37.36 22.63
N SER A 236 9.62 36.76 23.83
CA SER A 236 10.82 36.79 24.65
C SER A 236 11.25 38.23 25.10
N THR A 237 12.49 38.42 25.51
CA THR A 237 13.06 39.70 25.94
C THR A 237 13.69 40.44 24.76
N ASP A 238 13.87 41.77 24.91
CA ASP A 238 14.60 42.58 23.92
C ASP A 238 16.04 42.10 23.75
N GLU A 239 16.68 41.66 24.84
CA GLU A 239 18.03 41.11 24.80
C GLU A 239 18.12 39.83 23.99
N ASP A 240 17.18 38.89 24.16
CA ASP A 240 17.15 37.65 23.41
C ASP A 240 16.90 37.90 21.94
N ARG A 241 15.99 38.79 21.58
CA ARG A 241 15.73 39.18 20.20
C ARG A 241 16.98 39.80 19.57
N LYS A 242 17.66 40.67 20.31
CA LYS A 242 18.94 41.28 19.85
C LYS A 242 20.00 40.20 19.62
N ARG A 243 20.18 39.25 20.55
CA ARG A 243 21.15 38.16 20.42
C ARG A 243 20.87 37.28 19.17
N ILE A 244 19.57 36.99 18.90
CA ILE A 244 19.18 36.24 17.69
C ILE A 244 19.53 37.05 16.44
N THR A 245 19.19 38.33 16.38
CA THR A 245 19.50 39.21 15.25
C THR A 245 21.01 39.31 15.03
N ASP A 246 21.80 39.52 16.08
CA ASP A 246 23.27 39.60 15.98
C ASP A 246 23.89 38.27 15.48
N PHE A 247 23.25 37.14 15.75
CA PHE A 247 23.70 35.84 15.21
C PHE A 247 23.36 35.64 13.75
N GLN A 248 22.28 36.23 13.26
CA GLN A 248 21.80 36.09 11.86
C GLN A 248 22.52 37.03 10.88
N LEU A 249 23.14 38.09 11.33
CA LEU A 249 23.88 39.11 10.54
C LEU A 249 25.39 38.82 10.49
#